data_3b1c6f5412915d7b1c438c2e0639e2c9
#
_entry.id   3b1c6f5412915d7b1c438c2e0639e2c9
#
_cell.length_a   1.000
_cell.length_b   1.000
_cell.length_c   1.000
_cell.angle_alpha   90.00
_cell.angle_beta   90.00
_cell.angle_gamma   90.00
#
_symmetry.space_group_name_H-M   'P 1'
#
loop_
_entity.id
_entity.type
_entity.pdbx_description
1 polymer ?
#
loop_
_entity_poly.entity_id
_entity_poly.type
_entity_poly.pdbx_seq_one_letter_code
_entity_poly.pdbx_strand_id
1 'polypeptide(L)'
;MVPSAAPGHDAEDIVTAKFDYSQLDRPDAPVRIRLLSSAVAAHHAGDPAEAKQVDVTYVREGQLAVVHGKNVVMACWNMMIPYLCPELPDGQKEALHYGVKIPLVYTSVAIRNWKAFEKIGVYHIACPGMYHYQMNLDMCVDIGGYQSPKTPDEPVLVRMERTPCLPGLPERDQHRAGRGDLLSTSFETFERNIRDQFARVLAAGGFDPARDITAITVNRWPHGYAYEYNYLFDPEWAAGQSPCEIARKRFGRIAIANSDAGAAAYTDQAMDQAWRAVEDLRSV
;
A
#
# COMPACT_ATOMS: atom_id res chain seq x y z
N MET A 1 -16.14 13.03 -2.44
CA MET A 1 -15.49 13.57 -1.23
C MET A 1 -16.48 13.68 -0.09
N VAL A 2 -16.05 13.48 1.16
CA VAL A 2 -16.93 13.76 2.31
C VAL A 2 -17.09 15.27 2.39
N PRO A 3 -18.31 15.81 2.29
CA PRO A 3 -18.53 17.24 2.35
C PRO A 3 -17.93 17.85 3.62
N SER A 4 -17.38 19.02 3.53
CA SER A 4 -16.79 19.80 4.64
C SER A 4 -15.51 19.23 5.28
N ALA A 5 -15.00 18.08 4.85
CA ALA A 5 -13.74 17.53 5.38
C ALA A 5 -12.50 18.22 4.78
N ALA A 6 -12.61 18.74 3.56
CA ALA A 6 -11.57 19.54 2.91
C ALA A 6 -12.17 20.84 2.37
N PRO A 7 -11.50 21.99 2.52
CA PRO A 7 -11.90 23.23 1.86
C PRO A 7 -11.66 23.11 0.34
N GLY A 8 -12.47 23.85 -0.43
CA GLY A 8 -12.31 23.95 -1.87
C GLY A 8 -12.84 22.78 -2.68
N HIS A 9 -12.63 22.80 -4.00
CA HIS A 9 -13.26 21.89 -4.95
C HIS A 9 -12.36 21.43 -6.10
N ASP A 10 -11.17 21.99 -6.23
CA ASP A 10 -10.23 21.60 -7.28
C ASP A 10 -9.11 20.67 -6.76
N ALA A 11 -8.24 20.24 -7.66
CA ALA A 11 -7.17 19.29 -7.33
C ALA A 11 -6.13 19.92 -6.40
N GLU A 12 -5.82 21.20 -6.55
CA GLU A 12 -4.87 21.89 -5.69
C GLU A 12 -5.43 22.07 -4.27
N ASP A 13 -6.69 22.47 -4.15
CA ASP A 13 -7.39 22.54 -2.87
C ASP A 13 -7.34 21.22 -2.12
N ILE A 14 -7.58 20.08 -2.81
CA ILE A 14 -7.57 18.76 -2.22
C ILE A 14 -6.18 18.37 -1.72
N VAL A 15 -5.14 18.62 -2.53
CA VAL A 15 -3.76 18.24 -2.24
C VAL A 15 -3.16 19.08 -1.11
N THR A 16 -3.51 20.38 -1.04
CA THR A 16 -2.95 21.32 -0.06
C THR A 16 -3.82 21.50 1.19
N ALA A 17 -5.05 20.95 1.18
CA ALA A 17 -6.03 21.16 2.24
C ALA A 17 -5.55 20.63 3.59
N LYS A 18 -5.82 21.40 4.63
CA LYS A 18 -5.82 20.89 6.00
C LYS A 18 -7.17 20.23 6.27
N PHE A 19 -7.17 18.88 6.29
CA PHE A 19 -8.38 18.10 6.49
C PHE A 19 -8.93 18.22 7.91
N ASP A 20 -10.26 18.43 8.01
CA ASP A 20 -10.99 18.30 9.25
C ASP A 20 -11.52 16.87 9.40
N TYR A 21 -10.78 16.03 10.10
CA TYR A 21 -11.13 14.62 10.33
C TYR A 21 -12.42 14.43 11.12
N SER A 22 -12.88 15.44 11.88
CA SER A 22 -14.15 15.38 12.62
C SER A 22 -15.37 15.31 11.71
N GLN A 23 -15.23 15.76 10.46
CA GLN A 23 -16.31 15.75 9.47
C GLN A 23 -16.51 14.37 8.79
N LEU A 24 -15.56 13.45 8.94
CA LEU A 24 -15.57 12.18 8.19
C LEU A 24 -16.66 11.21 8.64
N ASP A 25 -17.01 11.18 9.93
CA ASP A 25 -17.96 10.20 10.50
C ASP A 25 -19.20 10.82 11.14
N ARG A 26 -19.66 11.95 10.62
CA ARG A 26 -20.87 12.60 11.13
C ARG A 26 -22.13 11.73 10.85
N PRO A 27 -23.03 11.53 11.83
CA PRO A 27 -24.22 10.69 11.65
C PRO A 27 -25.19 11.19 10.57
N ASP A 28 -25.24 12.51 10.35
CA ASP A 28 -26.10 13.19 9.39
C ASP A 28 -25.48 13.32 7.99
N ALA A 29 -24.22 12.91 7.81
CA ALA A 29 -23.55 12.99 6.52
C ALA A 29 -24.02 11.88 5.57
N PRO A 30 -24.27 12.19 4.27
CA PRO A 30 -24.69 11.20 3.27
C PRO A 30 -23.61 10.18 2.94
N VAL A 31 -22.33 10.53 3.18
CA VAL A 31 -21.16 9.67 3.03
C VAL A 31 -20.36 9.77 4.31
N ARG A 32 -19.96 8.62 4.86
CA ARG A 32 -19.23 8.53 6.12
C ARG A 32 -17.99 7.68 5.96
N ILE A 33 -16.89 8.10 6.59
CA ILE A 33 -15.66 7.30 6.73
C ILE A 33 -15.44 7.06 8.21
N ARG A 34 -15.66 5.84 8.67
CA ARG A 34 -15.47 5.46 10.07
C ARG A 34 -13.99 5.21 10.35
N LEU A 35 -13.36 6.18 11.01
CA LEU A 35 -12.00 6.06 11.48
C LEU A 35 -11.91 5.14 12.70
N LEU A 36 -10.72 4.57 12.95
CA LEU A 36 -10.43 3.66 14.09
C LEU A 36 -11.39 2.47 14.16
N SER A 37 -11.86 2.02 12.99
CA SER A 37 -12.83 0.92 12.87
C SER A 37 -12.25 -0.15 11.95
N SER A 38 -12.18 -1.39 12.45
CA SER A 38 -11.65 -2.55 11.70
C SER A 38 -12.80 -3.49 11.37
N ALA A 39 -13.12 -3.68 10.08
CA ALA A 39 -14.06 -4.71 9.65
C ALA A 39 -13.46 -6.10 9.94
N VAL A 40 -14.26 -6.98 10.53
CA VAL A 40 -13.84 -8.33 10.93
C VAL A 40 -14.70 -9.43 10.33
N ALA A 41 -15.89 -9.10 9.78
CA ALA A 41 -16.72 -10.04 9.05
C ALA A 41 -17.67 -9.32 8.10
N ALA A 42 -18.04 -9.99 7.01
CA ALA A 42 -19.10 -9.59 6.10
C ALA A 42 -19.90 -10.85 5.68
N HIS A 43 -21.20 -10.86 5.97
CA HIS A 43 -22.07 -12.01 5.70
C HIS A 43 -23.39 -11.56 5.10
N HIS A 44 -23.93 -12.34 4.16
CA HIS A 44 -25.29 -12.13 3.72
C HIS A 44 -26.29 -12.43 4.85
N ALA A 45 -27.34 -11.64 4.94
CA ALA A 45 -28.46 -11.91 5.85
C ALA A 45 -29.36 -13.00 5.26
N GLY A 46 -28.91 -14.25 5.32
CA GLY A 46 -29.55 -15.43 4.75
C GLY A 46 -28.79 -16.01 3.55
N ASP A 47 -29.50 -16.72 2.66
CA ASP A 47 -28.89 -17.30 1.45
C ASP A 47 -28.32 -16.21 0.55
N PRO A 48 -27.05 -16.28 0.15
CA PRO A 48 -26.42 -15.28 -0.71
C PRO A 48 -27.14 -15.02 -2.04
N ALA A 49 -27.82 -16.03 -2.60
CA ALA A 49 -28.58 -15.89 -3.84
C ALA A 49 -29.86 -15.06 -3.69
N GLU A 50 -30.46 -15.05 -2.49
CA GLU A 50 -31.74 -14.41 -2.21
C GLU A 50 -31.64 -13.22 -1.26
N ALA A 51 -30.53 -13.07 -0.58
CA ALA A 51 -30.33 -12.04 0.44
C ALA A 51 -30.59 -10.63 -0.10
N LYS A 52 -31.21 -9.81 0.73
CA LYS A 52 -31.48 -8.39 0.43
C LYS A 52 -30.51 -7.46 1.13
N GLN A 53 -29.65 -8.00 1.98
CA GLN A 53 -28.79 -7.27 2.88
C GLN A 53 -27.50 -8.06 3.15
N VAL A 54 -26.43 -7.34 3.43
CA VAL A 54 -25.16 -7.86 3.95
C VAL A 54 -24.86 -7.17 5.28
N ASP A 55 -24.48 -7.95 6.27
CA ASP A 55 -24.10 -7.50 7.60
C ASP A 55 -22.58 -7.41 7.69
N VAL A 56 -22.06 -6.21 7.94
CA VAL A 56 -20.64 -5.96 8.16
C VAL A 56 -20.39 -5.74 9.64
N THR A 57 -19.69 -6.69 10.26
CA THR A 57 -19.24 -6.57 11.65
C THR A 57 -17.89 -5.87 11.70
N TYR A 58 -17.76 -4.91 12.57
CA TYR A 58 -16.51 -4.18 12.79
C TYR A 58 -16.23 -3.95 14.29
N VAL A 59 -14.95 -3.77 14.61
CA VAL A 59 -14.48 -3.40 15.96
C VAL A 59 -14.13 -1.92 15.97
N ARG A 60 -14.64 -1.21 16.97
CA ARG A 60 -14.27 0.16 17.29
C ARG A 60 -14.14 0.32 18.81
N GLU A 61 -13.03 0.87 19.27
CA GLU A 61 -12.76 1.07 20.71
C GLU A 61 -12.95 -0.22 21.54
N GLY A 62 -12.56 -1.36 20.99
CA GLY A 62 -12.70 -2.68 21.61
C GLY A 62 -14.13 -3.25 21.64
N GLN A 63 -15.10 -2.56 21.05
CA GLN A 63 -16.50 -3.01 20.98
C GLN A 63 -16.83 -3.49 19.58
N LEU A 64 -17.61 -4.58 19.49
CA LEU A 64 -18.20 -5.06 18.25
C LEU A 64 -19.45 -4.26 17.91
N ALA A 65 -19.59 -3.89 16.66
CA ALA A 65 -20.79 -3.28 16.11
C ALA A 65 -21.08 -3.86 14.71
N VAL A 66 -22.33 -3.76 14.28
CA VAL A 66 -22.78 -4.24 12.97
C VAL A 66 -23.37 -3.08 12.19
N VAL A 67 -23.03 -3.00 10.91
CA VAL A 67 -23.71 -2.13 9.96
C VAL A 67 -24.34 -2.97 8.87
N HIS A 68 -25.59 -2.63 8.53
CA HIS A 68 -26.37 -3.31 7.51
C HIS A 68 -26.30 -2.53 6.20
N GLY A 69 -25.86 -3.18 5.14
CA GLY A 69 -25.78 -2.61 3.79
C GLY A 69 -26.64 -3.38 2.79
N LYS A 70 -27.24 -2.69 1.83
CA LYS A 70 -27.89 -3.37 0.69
C LYS A 70 -26.87 -4.12 -0.15
N ASN A 71 -25.70 -3.51 -0.35
CA ASN A 71 -24.58 -4.04 -1.08
C ASN A 71 -23.29 -3.71 -0.34
N VAL A 72 -22.26 -4.52 -0.53
CA VAL A 72 -20.92 -4.32 0.04
C VAL A 72 -19.86 -4.42 -1.06
N VAL A 73 -18.89 -3.52 -1.04
CA VAL A 73 -17.67 -3.62 -1.84
C VAL A 73 -16.50 -3.90 -0.92
N MET A 74 -15.88 -5.06 -1.09
CA MET A 74 -14.65 -5.43 -0.39
C MET A 74 -13.47 -4.77 -1.10
N ALA A 75 -12.99 -3.64 -0.54
CA ALA A 75 -11.89 -2.86 -1.10
C ALA A 75 -10.55 -3.09 -0.36
N CYS A 76 -10.48 -4.13 0.45
CA CYS A 76 -9.30 -4.52 1.19
C CYS A 76 -8.42 -5.50 0.39
N TRP A 77 -7.22 -5.77 0.91
CA TRP A 77 -6.31 -6.75 0.32
C TRP A 77 -6.98 -8.11 0.09
N ASN A 78 -6.87 -8.64 -1.12
CA ASN A 78 -7.57 -9.84 -1.56
C ASN A 78 -7.39 -11.05 -0.63
N MET A 79 -6.21 -11.31 -0.10
CA MET A 79 -5.96 -12.45 0.79
C MET A 79 -6.69 -12.35 2.14
N MET A 80 -7.18 -11.18 2.54
CA MET A 80 -7.98 -11.01 3.75
C MET A 80 -9.45 -11.35 3.52
N ILE A 81 -9.94 -11.25 2.29
CA ILE A 81 -11.35 -11.40 1.98
C ILE A 81 -11.92 -12.77 2.37
N PRO A 82 -11.24 -13.92 2.13
CA PRO A 82 -11.74 -15.22 2.57
C PRO A 82 -11.96 -15.35 4.09
N TYR A 83 -11.19 -14.61 4.88
CA TYR A 83 -11.35 -14.57 6.34
C TYR A 83 -12.51 -13.66 6.78
N LEU A 84 -12.77 -12.60 6.03
CA LEU A 84 -13.86 -11.66 6.29
C LEU A 84 -15.20 -12.19 5.76
N CYS A 85 -15.19 -12.96 4.68
CA CYS A 85 -16.36 -13.52 4.01
C CYS A 85 -16.17 -15.02 3.76
N PRO A 86 -16.27 -15.88 4.78
CA PRO A 86 -16.02 -17.33 4.67
C PRO A 86 -17.05 -18.07 3.81
N GLU A 87 -18.20 -17.47 3.51
CA GLU A 87 -19.25 -18.02 2.65
C GLU A 87 -18.92 -17.98 1.14
N LEU A 88 -17.82 -17.35 0.74
CA LEU A 88 -17.36 -17.36 -0.65
C LEU A 88 -17.11 -18.79 -1.15
N PRO A 89 -17.36 -19.08 -2.45
CA PRO A 89 -17.02 -20.36 -3.05
C PRO A 89 -15.52 -20.69 -2.94
N ASP A 90 -15.18 -21.96 -2.74
CA ASP A 90 -13.78 -22.37 -2.52
C ASP A 90 -12.85 -22.00 -3.67
N GLY A 91 -13.25 -22.16 -4.94
CA GLY A 91 -12.45 -21.74 -6.08
C GLY A 91 -12.21 -20.22 -6.13
N GLN A 92 -13.12 -19.39 -5.62
CA GLN A 92 -12.91 -17.96 -5.49
C GLN A 92 -11.95 -17.64 -4.35
N LYS A 93 -12.03 -18.35 -3.22
CA LYS A 93 -11.07 -18.23 -2.11
C LYS A 93 -9.64 -18.59 -2.55
N GLU A 94 -9.47 -19.68 -3.29
CA GLU A 94 -8.17 -20.07 -3.86
C GLU A 94 -7.61 -18.98 -4.78
N ALA A 95 -8.44 -18.43 -5.64
CA ALA A 95 -8.05 -17.35 -6.54
C ALA A 95 -7.66 -16.06 -5.78
N LEU A 96 -8.35 -15.72 -4.69
CA LEU A 96 -8.01 -14.60 -3.79
C LEU A 96 -6.65 -14.80 -3.09
N HIS A 97 -6.24 -16.04 -2.85
CA HIS A 97 -4.95 -16.38 -2.24
C HIS A 97 -3.78 -16.45 -3.23
N TYR A 98 -4.03 -16.34 -4.53
CA TYR A 98 -2.98 -16.50 -5.54
C TYR A 98 -1.92 -15.40 -5.46
N GLY A 99 -2.32 -14.14 -5.37
CA GLY A 99 -1.45 -12.97 -5.48
C GLY A 99 -0.64 -12.68 -4.21
N VAL A 100 0.47 -13.37 -4.01
CA VAL A 100 1.37 -13.14 -2.87
C VAL A 100 2.16 -11.85 -3.08
N LYS A 101 1.88 -10.82 -2.27
CA LYS A 101 2.49 -9.50 -2.38
C LYS A 101 3.96 -9.50 -1.96
N ILE A 102 4.72 -8.57 -2.53
CA ILE A 102 6.16 -8.37 -2.30
C ILE A 102 6.38 -7.66 -0.95
N PRO A 103 7.27 -8.16 -0.06
CA PRO A 103 7.73 -7.36 1.06
C PRO A 103 8.70 -6.29 0.59
N LEU A 104 8.54 -5.06 1.08
CA LEU A 104 9.44 -3.97 0.74
C LEU A 104 9.67 -3.01 1.90
N VAL A 105 10.77 -2.26 1.81
CA VAL A 105 11.16 -1.26 2.79
C VAL A 105 11.39 0.06 2.07
N TYR A 106 10.69 1.09 2.53
CA TYR A 106 10.99 2.47 2.22
C TYR A 106 11.66 3.13 3.43
N THR A 107 12.90 3.49 3.26
CA THR A 107 13.68 4.20 4.27
C THR A 107 13.82 5.65 3.87
N SER A 108 13.50 6.58 4.79
CA SER A 108 13.79 7.99 4.63
C SER A 108 14.85 8.39 5.64
N VAL A 109 15.94 8.98 5.15
CA VAL A 109 17.07 9.45 5.96
C VAL A 109 17.16 10.96 5.83
N ALA A 110 16.94 11.69 6.92
CA ALA A 110 17.15 13.13 6.94
C ALA A 110 18.63 13.43 7.11
N ILE A 111 19.18 14.22 6.20
CA ILE A 111 20.59 14.66 6.23
C ILE A 111 20.65 16.19 6.35
N ARG A 112 21.71 16.69 7.03
CA ARG A 112 21.86 18.13 7.31
C ARG A 112 22.06 18.98 6.05
N ASN A 113 22.64 18.41 5.02
CA ASN A 113 22.94 19.06 3.75
C ASN A 113 23.20 17.98 2.71
N TRP A 114 23.14 18.33 1.42
CA TRP A 114 23.39 17.38 0.33
C TRP A 114 24.67 17.69 -0.47
N LYS A 115 25.64 18.42 0.13
CA LYS A 115 26.95 18.76 -0.48
C LYS A 115 27.71 17.53 -0.99
N ALA A 116 27.60 16.40 -0.30
CA ALA A 116 28.26 15.17 -0.74
C ALA A 116 27.71 14.66 -2.08
N PHE A 117 26.41 14.75 -2.29
CA PHE A 117 25.75 14.41 -3.56
C PHE A 117 26.15 15.39 -4.67
N GLU A 118 26.15 16.70 -4.38
CA GLU A 118 26.57 17.74 -5.30
C GLU A 118 28.03 17.51 -5.74
N LYS A 119 28.96 17.28 -4.79
CA LYS A 119 30.37 17.06 -5.08
C LYS A 119 30.63 15.83 -5.94
N ILE A 120 29.84 14.77 -5.78
CA ILE A 120 29.91 13.56 -6.60
C ILE A 120 29.19 13.76 -7.94
N GLY A 121 28.29 14.73 -8.05
CA GLY A 121 27.53 15.03 -9.25
C GLY A 121 26.37 14.06 -9.53
N VAL A 122 25.75 13.51 -8.48
CA VAL A 122 24.67 12.52 -8.58
C VAL A 122 23.52 12.86 -7.64
N TYR A 123 22.31 12.44 -7.99
CA TYR A 123 21.11 12.54 -7.15
C TYR A 123 20.38 11.19 -7.02
N HIS A 124 20.66 10.26 -7.94
CA HIS A 124 20.12 8.91 -7.97
C HIS A 124 21.28 7.91 -8.06
N ILE A 125 21.35 6.97 -7.14
CA ILE A 125 22.44 6.02 -7.03
C ILE A 125 21.88 4.61 -6.97
N ALA A 126 22.14 3.81 -8.01
CA ALA A 126 21.89 2.37 -7.98
C ALA A 126 22.99 1.67 -7.17
N CYS A 127 22.59 0.83 -6.25
CA CYS A 127 23.48 0.12 -5.31
C CYS A 127 23.31 -1.41 -5.42
N PRO A 128 23.62 -2.03 -6.58
CA PRO A 128 23.42 -3.46 -6.76
C PRO A 128 24.26 -4.26 -5.75
N GLY A 129 23.62 -5.25 -5.10
CA GLY A 129 24.27 -6.10 -4.10
C GLY A 129 24.47 -5.45 -2.71
N MET A 130 24.07 -4.20 -2.51
CA MET A 130 24.07 -3.56 -1.19
C MET A 130 22.76 -3.86 -0.43
N TYR A 131 22.72 -3.47 0.84
CA TYR A 131 21.56 -3.72 1.71
C TYR A 131 20.29 -3.04 1.18
N HIS A 132 20.36 -1.77 0.76
CA HIS A 132 19.35 -1.11 -0.06
C HIS A 132 19.86 -1.02 -1.50
N TYR A 133 19.00 -1.32 -2.47
CA TYR A 133 19.40 -1.38 -3.87
C TYR A 133 19.49 -0.01 -4.55
N GLN A 134 18.94 1.02 -3.91
CA GLN A 134 19.07 2.40 -4.40
C GLN A 134 19.09 3.43 -3.27
N MET A 135 19.65 4.59 -3.56
CA MET A 135 19.68 5.80 -2.73
C MET A 135 19.38 7.00 -3.61
N ASN A 136 18.35 7.78 -3.29
CA ASN A 136 17.95 8.93 -4.08
C ASN A 136 17.75 10.15 -3.19
N LEU A 137 18.25 11.30 -3.62
CA LEU A 137 17.77 12.57 -3.06
C LEU A 137 16.26 12.66 -3.33
N ASP A 138 15.51 13.15 -2.36
CA ASP A 138 14.06 13.33 -2.53
C ASP A 138 13.76 14.37 -3.61
N MET A 139 12.60 14.23 -4.25
CA MET A 139 12.22 15.08 -5.37
C MET A 139 12.02 16.53 -4.92
N CYS A 140 12.50 17.48 -5.74
CA CYS A 140 12.28 18.89 -5.52
C CYS A 140 10.84 19.29 -5.89
N VAL A 141 9.92 19.13 -4.92
CA VAL A 141 8.51 19.48 -5.08
C VAL A 141 8.14 20.50 -4.01
N ASP A 142 7.65 21.66 -4.46
CA ASP A 142 7.04 22.64 -3.58
C ASP A 142 5.53 22.41 -3.62
N ILE A 143 4.90 22.14 -2.48
CA ILE A 143 3.47 21.86 -2.42
C ILE A 143 2.86 22.32 -1.09
N GLY A 144 1.78 23.06 -1.16
CA GLY A 144 1.17 23.65 0.03
C GLY A 144 2.15 24.52 0.81
N GLY A 145 2.30 24.23 2.08
CA GLY A 145 3.28 24.90 2.96
C GLY A 145 4.70 24.33 2.92
N TYR A 146 4.92 23.24 2.16
CA TYR A 146 6.25 22.60 2.05
C TYR A 146 7.05 23.28 0.95
N GLN A 147 8.32 23.60 1.27
CA GLN A 147 9.30 24.12 0.32
C GLN A 147 10.48 23.13 0.26
N SER A 148 10.79 22.65 -0.93
CA SER A 148 11.96 21.81 -1.17
C SER A 148 13.26 22.59 -0.99
N PRO A 149 14.37 21.93 -0.60
CA PRO A 149 15.70 22.56 -0.52
C PRO A 149 16.11 23.18 -1.85
N LYS A 150 16.67 24.39 -1.79
CA LYS A 150 17.12 25.15 -2.98
C LYS A 150 18.64 25.17 -3.12
N THR A 151 19.37 24.94 -2.03
CA THR A 151 20.83 24.97 -2.00
C THR A 151 21.41 23.74 -1.32
N PRO A 152 22.66 23.33 -1.68
CA PRO A 152 23.31 22.18 -1.06
C PRO A 152 23.55 22.28 0.46
N ASP A 153 23.46 23.47 1.03
CA ASP A 153 23.61 23.71 2.46
C ASP A 153 22.36 23.36 3.28
N GLU A 154 21.23 23.19 2.61
CA GLU A 154 19.94 22.92 3.25
C GLU A 154 19.73 21.43 3.53
N PRO A 155 18.97 21.10 4.59
CA PRO A 155 18.61 19.72 4.88
C PRO A 155 17.70 19.13 3.80
N VAL A 156 17.87 17.82 3.55
CA VAL A 156 17.05 17.10 2.58
C VAL A 156 16.82 15.66 3.07
N LEU A 157 15.80 15.01 2.50
CA LEU A 157 15.59 13.58 2.67
C LEU A 157 16.32 12.79 1.58
N VAL A 158 16.86 11.64 1.97
CA VAL A 158 17.35 10.62 1.05
C VAL A 158 16.44 9.41 1.17
N ARG A 159 15.83 9.02 0.08
CA ARG A 159 15.02 7.81 -0.01
C ARG A 159 15.89 6.62 -0.38
N MET A 160 15.73 5.53 0.36
CA MET A 160 16.40 4.25 0.09
C MET A 160 15.34 3.15 0.02
N GLU A 161 15.58 2.16 -0.83
CA GLU A 161 14.63 1.07 -1.05
C GLU A 161 15.31 -0.29 -0.94
N ARG A 162 14.56 -1.26 -0.35
CA ARG A 162 14.95 -2.66 -0.25
C ARG A 162 13.73 -3.54 -0.49
N THR A 163 13.91 -4.59 -1.27
CA THR A 163 12.93 -5.68 -1.47
C THR A 163 13.52 -6.98 -0.91
N PRO A 164 13.22 -7.33 0.35
CA PRO A 164 13.72 -8.57 0.93
C PRO A 164 13.19 -9.78 0.16
N CYS A 165 14.07 -10.67 -0.27
CA CYS A 165 13.71 -11.92 -0.93
C CYS A 165 14.78 -12.98 -0.65
N LEU A 166 14.48 -14.24 -0.92
CA LEU A 166 15.45 -15.34 -0.84
C LEU A 166 15.61 -15.94 -2.24
N PRO A 167 16.59 -15.50 -3.03
CA PRO A 167 16.83 -15.99 -4.39
C PRO A 167 16.99 -17.52 -4.44
N GLY A 168 16.51 -18.14 -5.54
CA GLY A 168 16.57 -19.58 -5.74
C GLY A 168 15.31 -20.34 -5.32
N LEU A 169 14.37 -19.70 -4.61
CA LEU A 169 13.04 -20.26 -4.35
C LEU A 169 12.07 -19.87 -5.49
N PRO A 170 10.93 -20.58 -5.62
CA PRO A 170 9.81 -20.11 -6.41
C PRO A 170 9.38 -18.70 -5.99
N GLU A 171 8.93 -17.84 -6.91
CA GLU A 171 8.70 -16.40 -6.67
C GLU A 171 7.87 -16.12 -5.42
N ARG A 172 6.72 -16.75 -5.28
CA ARG A 172 5.83 -16.55 -4.11
C ARG A 172 6.47 -16.98 -2.78
N ASP A 173 7.34 -17.96 -2.82
CA ASP A 173 8.08 -18.43 -1.63
C ASP A 173 9.25 -17.49 -1.30
N GLN A 174 9.87 -16.86 -2.31
CA GLN A 174 10.83 -15.76 -2.09
C GLN A 174 10.17 -14.60 -1.32
N HIS A 175 8.94 -14.22 -1.70
CA HIS A 175 8.20 -13.15 -1.04
C HIS A 175 7.83 -13.53 0.41
N ARG A 176 7.42 -14.77 0.66
CA ARG A 176 7.13 -15.27 2.02
C ARG A 176 8.36 -15.28 2.91
N ALA A 177 9.49 -15.78 2.38
CA ALA A 177 10.76 -15.80 3.09
C ALA A 177 11.28 -14.38 3.36
N GLY A 178 11.22 -13.49 2.38
CA GLY A 178 11.59 -12.09 2.53
C GLY A 178 10.74 -11.35 3.55
N ARG A 179 9.45 -11.69 3.66
CA ARG A 179 8.57 -11.17 4.73
C ARG A 179 9.03 -11.63 6.11
N GLY A 180 9.41 -12.89 6.26
CA GLY A 180 9.99 -13.42 7.51
C GLY A 180 11.25 -12.66 7.91
N ASP A 181 12.18 -12.44 6.97
CA ASP A 181 13.39 -11.62 7.16
C ASP A 181 13.05 -10.19 7.58
N LEU A 182 12.14 -9.55 6.86
CA LEU A 182 11.70 -8.18 7.15
C LEU A 182 11.13 -8.02 8.57
N LEU A 183 10.27 -8.94 8.99
CA LEU A 183 9.60 -8.87 10.29
C LEU A 183 10.53 -9.20 11.45
N SER A 184 11.55 -10.03 11.24
CA SER A 184 12.53 -10.40 12.27
C SER A 184 13.70 -9.41 12.38
N THR A 185 13.88 -8.49 11.41
CA THR A 185 14.97 -7.53 11.42
C THR A 185 14.69 -6.38 12.39
N SER A 186 15.61 -6.13 13.34
CA SER A 186 15.49 -5.02 14.28
C SER A 186 15.80 -3.67 13.66
N PHE A 187 15.33 -2.58 14.28
CA PHE A 187 15.63 -1.23 13.83
C PHE A 187 17.13 -0.94 13.86
N GLU A 188 17.84 -1.40 14.90
CA GLU A 188 19.29 -1.22 15.04
C GLU A 188 20.04 -1.89 13.88
N THR A 189 19.53 -3.01 13.36
CA THR A 189 20.11 -3.65 12.18
C THR A 189 19.92 -2.80 10.92
N PHE A 190 18.72 -2.22 10.74
CA PHE A 190 18.49 -1.27 9.65
C PHE A 190 19.40 -0.06 9.78
N GLU A 191 19.45 0.58 10.94
CA GLU A 191 20.24 1.78 11.18
C GLU A 191 21.73 1.55 10.89
N ARG A 192 22.30 0.44 11.37
CA ARG A 192 23.69 0.08 11.11
C ARG A 192 23.99 -0.07 9.60
N ASN A 193 23.12 -0.78 8.88
CA ASN A 193 23.31 -0.97 7.44
C ASN A 193 23.12 0.34 6.66
N ILE A 194 22.18 1.20 7.08
CA ILE A 194 21.97 2.52 6.47
C ILE A 194 23.22 3.36 6.65
N ARG A 195 23.76 3.48 7.86
CA ARG A 195 24.98 4.28 8.15
C ARG A 195 26.18 3.74 7.42
N ASP A 196 26.38 2.42 7.36
CA ASP A 196 27.47 1.80 6.58
C ASP A 196 27.35 2.11 5.09
N GLN A 197 26.14 1.99 4.53
CA GLN A 197 25.90 2.27 3.12
C GLN A 197 26.14 3.73 2.78
N PHE A 198 25.70 4.69 3.59
CA PHE A 198 25.99 6.11 3.42
C PHE A 198 27.49 6.39 3.48
N ALA A 199 28.20 5.81 4.47
CA ALA A 199 29.64 5.97 4.61
C ALA A 199 30.38 5.50 3.35
N ARG A 200 30.02 4.33 2.83
CA ARG A 200 30.70 3.74 1.65
C ARG A 200 30.37 4.47 0.35
N VAL A 201 29.12 4.83 0.14
CA VAL A 201 28.65 5.41 -1.12
C VAL A 201 29.06 6.88 -1.25
N LEU A 202 28.98 7.64 -0.16
CA LEU A 202 29.20 9.09 -0.19
C LEU A 202 30.58 9.54 0.38
N ALA A 203 31.50 8.60 0.68
CA ALA A 203 32.83 8.91 1.20
C ALA A 203 33.60 9.91 0.30
N ALA A 204 33.54 9.73 -1.02
CA ALA A 204 34.18 10.61 -1.98
C ALA A 204 33.64 12.06 -1.93
N GLY A 205 32.38 12.24 -1.50
CA GLY A 205 31.74 13.52 -1.24
C GLY A 205 32.12 14.14 0.11
N GLY A 206 32.77 13.38 1.01
CA GLY A 206 33.12 13.83 2.36
C GLY A 206 31.97 13.69 3.37
N PHE A 207 31.01 12.82 3.11
CA PHE A 207 29.89 12.55 4.03
C PHE A 207 30.38 11.79 5.27
N ASP A 208 29.90 12.22 6.43
CA ASP A 208 30.11 11.55 7.71
C ASP A 208 28.75 11.17 8.34
N PRO A 209 28.38 9.88 8.37
CA PRO A 209 27.08 9.44 8.89
C PRO A 209 26.80 9.85 10.36
N ALA A 210 27.86 10.00 11.16
CA ALA A 210 27.70 10.41 12.57
C ALA A 210 27.32 11.90 12.70
N ARG A 211 27.85 12.73 11.81
CA ARG A 211 27.61 14.17 11.79
C ARG A 211 26.39 14.53 10.96
N ASP A 212 26.24 13.90 9.80
CA ASP A 212 25.38 14.39 8.72
C ASP A 212 23.96 13.78 8.74
N ILE A 213 23.78 12.58 9.32
CA ILE A 213 22.45 11.98 9.48
C ILE A 213 21.80 12.53 10.73
N THR A 214 20.58 13.11 10.58
CA THR A 214 19.82 13.72 11.68
C THR A 214 18.63 12.88 12.14
N ALA A 215 18.04 12.11 11.22
CA ALA A 215 16.93 11.20 11.54
C ALA A 215 16.85 10.05 10.52
N ILE A 216 16.29 8.93 10.95
CA ILE A 216 16.03 7.76 10.12
C ILE A 216 14.62 7.25 10.41
N THR A 217 13.84 7.00 9.36
CA THR A 217 12.59 6.26 9.44
C THR A 217 12.65 5.04 8.53
N VAL A 218 12.15 3.91 9.02
CA VAL A 218 12.10 2.65 8.25
C VAL A 218 10.65 2.21 8.15
N ASN A 219 10.07 2.38 6.98
CA ASN A 219 8.71 1.95 6.69
C ASN A 219 8.73 0.53 6.13
N ARG A 220 8.27 -0.42 6.93
CA ARG A 220 8.23 -1.84 6.58
C ARG A 220 6.87 -2.20 6.02
N TRP A 221 6.83 -2.60 4.76
CA TRP A 221 5.63 -3.03 4.05
C TRP A 221 5.70 -4.55 3.82
N PRO A 222 5.12 -5.37 4.69
CA PRO A 222 5.17 -6.82 4.53
C PRO A 222 4.36 -7.33 3.34
N HIS A 223 3.44 -6.50 2.82
CA HIS A 223 2.54 -6.79 1.71
C HIS A 223 2.44 -5.56 0.81
N GLY A 224 3.52 -5.24 0.11
CA GLY A 224 3.58 -4.12 -0.82
C GLY A 224 3.03 -4.47 -2.20
N TYR A 225 2.41 -3.49 -2.86
CA TYR A 225 1.85 -3.56 -4.21
C TYR A 225 0.78 -4.63 -4.44
N ALA A 226 0.00 -4.51 -5.50
CA ALA A 226 -0.77 -5.60 -6.06
C ALA A 226 0.17 -6.59 -6.76
N TYR A 227 -0.22 -7.87 -6.76
CA TYR A 227 0.49 -8.86 -7.56
C TYR A 227 0.23 -8.59 -9.04
N GLU A 228 1.28 -8.40 -9.80
CA GLU A 228 1.24 -8.32 -11.26
C GLU A 228 1.74 -9.65 -11.83
N TYR A 229 1.09 -10.14 -12.89
CA TYR A 229 1.51 -11.39 -13.50
C TYR A 229 2.87 -11.26 -14.18
N ASN A 230 3.71 -12.27 -13.99
CA ASN A 230 5.05 -12.34 -14.55
C ASN A 230 5.12 -13.50 -15.53
N TYR A 231 5.30 -13.22 -16.79
CA TYR A 231 5.37 -14.23 -17.86
C TYR A 231 6.50 -15.28 -17.69
N LEU A 232 7.44 -15.06 -16.79
CA LEU A 232 8.50 -16.04 -16.47
C LEU A 232 8.04 -17.07 -15.46
N PHE A 233 7.04 -16.77 -14.63
CA PHE A 233 6.65 -17.59 -13.48
C PHE A 233 5.17 -17.98 -13.47
N ASP A 234 4.34 -17.14 -14.03
CA ASP A 234 2.89 -17.38 -14.10
C ASP A 234 2.51 -18.07 -15.40
N PRO A 235 1.55 -19.02 -15.36
CA PRO A 235 1.03 -19.64 -16.57
C PRO A 235 0.18 -18.67 -17.38
N GLU A 236 0.02 -18.95 -18.66
CA GLU A 236 -1.00 -18.28 -19.48
C GLU A 236 -2.39 -18.84 -19.12
N TRP A 237 -3.36 -17.94 -18.94
CA TRP A 237 -4.76 -18.31 -18.71
C TRP A 237 -5.62 -17.89 -19.89
N ALA A 238 -6.65 -18.70 -20.16
CA ALA A 238 -7.71 -18.27 -21.06
C ALA A 238 -8.49 -17.07 -20.44
N ALA A 239 -9.13 -16.28 -21.27
CA ALA A 239 -9.93 -15.15 -20.82
C ALA A 239 -10.99 -15.59 -19.78
N GLY A 240 -11.10 -14.87 -18.69
CA GLY A 240 -12.00 -15.17 -17.58
C GLY A 240 -11.52 -16.27 -16.62
N GLN A 241 -10.33 -16.83 -16.83
CA GLN A 241 -9.76 -17.92 -16.04
C GLN A 241 -8.55 -17.51 -15.19
N SER A 242 -8.05 -16.29 -15.34
CA SER A 242 -6.95 -15.82 -14.52
C SER A 242 -7.38 -15.67 -13.05
N PRO A 243 -6.48 -15.86 -12.07
CA PRO A 243 -6.82 -15.75 -10.65
C PRO A 243 -7.50 -14.42 -10.29
N CYS A 244 -7.06 -13.28 -10.83
CA CYS A 244 -7.70 -11.99 -10.54
C CYS A 244 -9.13 -11.91 -11.10
N GLU A 245 -9.39 -12.51 -12.26
CA GLU A 245 -10.74 -12.54 -12.88
C GLU A 245 -11.69 -13.45 -12.12
N ILE A 246 -11.22 -14.59 -11.62
CA ILE A 246 -12.01 -15.49 -10.75
C ILE A 246 -12.25 -14.82 -9.40
N ALA A 247 -11.20 -14.26 -8.79
CA ALA A 247 -11.23 -13.62 -7.48
C ALA A 247 -12.23 -12.46 -7.41
N ARG A 248 -12.27 -11.60 -8.46
CA ARG A 248 -13.11 -10.40 -8.48
C ARG A 248 -14.58 -10.64 -8.83
N LYS A 249 -15.00 -11.88 -9.12
CA LYS A 249 -16.39 -12.19 -9.42
C LYS A 249 -17.30 -11.77 -8.27
N ARG A 250 -18.43 -11.16 -8.60
CA ARG A 250 -19.45 -10.80 -7.62
C ARG A 250 -20.03 -12.07 -6.97
N PHE A 251 -20.25 -12.02 -5.68
CA PHE A 251 -20.92 -13.07 -4.92
C PHE A 251 -22.13 -12.49 -4.18
N GLY A 252 -23.35 -12.84 -4.60
CA GLY A 252 -24.56 -12.25 -4.07
C GLY A 252 -24.54 -10.72 -4.15
N ARG A 253 -24.58 -10.06 -3.00
CA ARG A 253 -24.51 -8.60 -2.84
C ARG A 253 -23.13 -8.08 -2.43
N ILE A 254 -22.12 -8.92 -2.57
CA ILE A 254 -20.72 -8.57 -2.29
C ILE A 254 -19.94 -8.52 -3.60
N ALA A 255 -19.32 -7.39 -3.89
CA ALA A 255 -18.35 -7.20 -4.95
C ALA A 255 -16.94 -6.96 -4.37
N ILE A 256 -15.91 -7.19 -5.16
CA ILE A 256 -14.51 -7.00 -4.78
C ILE A 256 -13.88 -5.98 -5.71
N ALA A 257 -13.30 -4.90 -5.17
CA ALA A 257 -12.68 -3.83 -5.95
C ALA A 257 -11.45 -3.26 -5.25
N ASN A 258 -10.31 -3.46 -5.86
CA ASN A 258 -9.01 -2.94 -5.44
C ASN A 258 -8.02 -3.15 -6.59
N SER A 259 -6.77 -2.74 -6.44
CA SER A 259 -5.72 -2.97 -7.43
C SER A 259 -5.41 -4.47 -7.65
N ASP A 260 -5.52 -5.31 -6.60
CA ASP A 260 -5.33 -6.77 -6.74
C ASP A 260 -6.37 -7.39 -7.69
N ALA A 261 -7.60 -6.87 -7.71
CA ALA A 261 -8.66 -7.34 -8.61
C ALA A 261 -8.37 -7.03 -10.09
N GLY A 262 -7.46 -6.11 -10.38
CA GLY A 262 -6.95 -5.79 -11.71
C GLY A 262 -5.60 -6.43 -12.01
N ALA A 263 -4.96 -7.09 -11.04
CA ALA A 263 -3.58 -7.58 -11.11
C ALA A 263 -2.60 -6.51 -11.59
N ALA A 264 -2.76 -5.27 -11.13
CA ALA A 264 -1.89 -4.15 -11.48
C ALA A 264 -1.82 -3.14 -10.32
N ALA A 265 -0.62 -2.68 -9.99
CA ALA A 265 -0.33 -1.88 -8.79
C ALA A 265 -0.53 -0.37 -8.99
N TYR A 266 -1.53 0.04 -9.76
CA TYR A 266 -1.79 1.44 -10.13
C TYR A 266 -3.18 1.91 -9.68
N THR A 267 -3.28 3.22 -9.40
CA THR A 267 -4.51 3.85 -8.93
C THR A 267 -5.63 3.80 -9.96
N ASP A 268 -5.32 4.01 -11.24
CA ASP A 268 -6.27 3.91 -12.35
C ASP A 268 -6.89 2.51 -12.42
N GLN A 269 -6.08 1.46 -12.25
CA GLN A 269 -6.59 0.09 -12.19
C GLN A 269 -7.54 -0.14 -11.00
N ALA A 270 -7.22 0.42 -9.84
CA ALA A 270 -8.14 0.36 -8.70
C ALA A 270 -9.46 1.10 -8.98
N MET A 271 -9.42 2.23 -9.70
CA MET A 271 -10.61 2.98 -10.12
C MET A 271 -11.45 2.20 -11.13
N ASP A 272 -10.83 1.55 -12.11
CA ASP A 272 -11.53 0.69 -13.08
C ASP A 272 -12.22 -0.48 -12.38
N GLN A 273 -11.55 -1.10 -11.40
CA GLN A 273 -12.17 -2.16 -10.61
C GLN A 273 -13.32 -1.65 -9.73
N ALA A 274 -13.22 -0.43 -9.19
CA ALA A 274 -14.30 0.18 -8.43
C ALA A 274 -15.53 0.44 -9.33
N TRP A 275 -15.32 0.96 -10.53
CA TRP A 275 -16.37 1.14 -11.52
C TRP A 275 -17.07 -0.19 -11.85
N ARG A 276 -16.30 -1.22 -12.21
CA ARG A 276 -16.81 -2.57 -12.49
C ARG A 276 -17.65 -3.11 -11.34
N ALA A 277 -17.15 -3.01 -10.10
CA ALA A 277 -17.86 -3.52 -8.93
C ALA A 277 -19.20 -2.82 -8.70
N VAL A 278 -19.28 -1.52 -8.96
CA VAL A 278 -20.55 -0.78 -8.89
C VAL A 278 -21.52 -1.26 -9.96
N GLU A 279 -21.06 -1.44 -11.22
CA GLU A 279 -21.91 -1.97 -12.29
C GLU A 279 -22.39 -3.39 -11.98
N ASP A 280 -21.55 -4.27 -11.46
CA ASP A 280 -21.91 -5.62 -11.03
C ASP A 280 -23.04 -5.60 -9.97
N LEU A 281 -23.04 -4.62 -9.06
CA LEU A 281 -24.04 -4.49 -7.99
C LEU A 281 -25.32 -3.76 -8.41
N ARG A 282 -25.31 -3.01 -9.50
CA ARG A 282 -26.52 -2.35 -10.04
C ARG A 282 -27.51 -3.33 -10.65
N SER A 283 -27.05 -4.51 -11.00
CA SER A 283 -27.85 -5.58 -11.64
C SER A 283 -28.58 -6.48 -10.64
N VAL A 284 -28.55 -6.20 -9.31
CA VAL A 284 -29.15 -7.01 -8.23
C VAL A 284 -30.15 -6.24 -7.40
#